data_111e9db0fd301b1b272bde532bf273e7
#
_entry.id   111e9db0fd301b1b272bde532bf273e7
#
_cell.length_a   1.000
_cell.length_b   1.000
_cell.length_c   1.000
_cell.angle_alpha   90.00
_cell.angle_beta   90.00
_cell.angle_gamma   90.00
#
_symmetry.space_group_name_H-M   'P 1'
#
loop_
_entity.id
_entity.type
_entity.pdbx_description
1 polymer ?
#
loop_
_entity_poly.entity_id
_entity_poly.type
_entity_poly.pdbx_seq_one_letter_code
_entity_poly.pdbx_strand_id
1 'polypeptide(L)'
;MRERSSLRSIEIRNLGVIESCSLEFSKGLTVLTGETGAGKTMVLTALSLILGERADTNLIRNGSERALVNGVFEIPELLIPAIQDLEFEVEDGELIFSRILSESGKGKLLIGGLNTPLSKGSELGEMLVEIHGQSSSSRLAKSSVQREMLDSFINKPELLNSYQDLYETFKEKENEI
;
A
#
# COMPACT_ATOMS: atom_id res chain seq x y z
N MET A 1 7.20 10.62 18.73
CA MET A 1 6.38 10.68 17.49
C MET A 1 6.73 9.42 16.71
N ARG A 2 5.79 8.51 16.44
CA ARG A 2 6.12 7.29 15.69
C ARG A 2 6.54 7.70 14.28
N GLU A 3 7.72 7.31 13.87
CA GLU A 3 8.14 7.47 12.47
C GLU A 3 7.19 6.66 11.59
N ARG A 4 6.71 7.30 10.52
CA ARG A 4 5.82 6.68 9.53
C ARG A 4 6.58 6.52 8.23
N SER A 5 6.24 5.48 7.46
CA SER A 5 6.71 5.38 6.08
C SER A 5 6.28 6.63 5.29
N SER A 6 7.09 7.04 4.36
CA SER A 6 6.78 8.18 3.48
C SER A 6 7.06 7.84 2.03
N LEU A 7 6.16 8.26 1.14
CA LEU A 7 6.42 8.24 -0.30
C LEU A 7 7.45 9.34 -0.60
N ARG A 8 8.61 8.95 -1.12
CA ARG A 8 9.69 9.86 -1.48
C ARG A 8 9.55 10.37 -2.90
N SER A 9 9.20 9.50 -3.82
CA SER A 9 8.96 9.86 -5.22
C SER A 9 8.00 8.91 -5.91
N ILE A 10 7.35 9.40 -6.96
CA ILE A 10 6.56 8.60 -7.89
C ILE A 10 6.88 9.01 -9.32
N GLU A 11 7.14 8.05 -10.18
CA GLU A 11 7.31 8.22 -11.61
C GLU A 11 6.17 7.50 -12.32
N ILE A 12 5.52 8.19 -13.26
CA ILE A 12 4.37 7.69 -14.01
C ILE A 12 4.66 7.86 -15.50
N ARG A 13 4.48 6.79 -16.28
CA ARG A 13 4.59 6.84 -17.75
C ARG A 13 3.41 6.15 -18.41
N ASN A 14 2.83 6.82 -19.39
CA ASN A 14 1.74 6.33 -20.25
C ASN A 14 0.51 5.83 -19.47
N LEU A 15 0.13 6.54 -18.40
CA LEU A 15 -1.05 6.19 -17.59
C LEU A 15 -2.17 7.23 -17.82
N GLY A 16 -3.27 6.82 -18.44
CA GLY A 16 -4.41 7.68 -18.74
C GLY A 16 -3.99 8.93 -19.54
N VAL A 17 -4.23 10.10 -18.96
CA VAL A 17 -3.85 11.38 -19.58
C VAL A 17 -2.37 11.73 -19.39
N ILE A 18 -1.67 11.02 -18.49
CA ILE A 18 -0.26 11.28 -18.18
C ILE A 18 0.63 10.54 -19.17
N GLU A 19 1.38 11.28 -19.98
CA GLU A 19 2.43 10.72 -20.83
C GLU A 19 3.68 10.40 -20.02
N SER A 20 4.18 11.40 -19.25
CA SER A 20 5.29 11.25 -18.33
C SER A 20 5.17 12.27 -17.20
N CYS A 21 5.36 11.81 -15.97
CA CYS A 21 5.35 12.66 -14.78
C CYS A 21 6.30 12.07 -13.75
N SER A 22 7.10 12.93 -13.10
CA SER A 22 7.90 12.59 -11.95
C SER A 22 7.62 13.58 -10.84
N LEU A 23 7.26 13.08 -9.66
CA LEU A 23 6.97 13.88 -8.47
C LEU A 23 7.88 13.43 -7.33
N GLU A 24 8.49 14.40 -6.67
CA GLU A 24 9.24 14.20 -5.43
C GLU A 24 8.44 14.78 -4.28
N PHE A 25 8.44 14.08 -3.16
CA PHE A 25 7.70 14.45 -1.96
C PHE A 25 8.66 14.73 -0.81
N SER A 26 8.41 15.83 -0.12
CA SER A 26 9.11 16.15 1.12
C SER A 26 8.34 15.59 2.32
N LYS A 27 9.02 15.41 3.46
CA LYS A 27 8.35 15.06 4.72
C LYS A 27 7.33 16.13 5.09
N GLY A 28 6.16 15.70 5.55
CA GLY A 28 5.08 16.58 5.98
C GLY A 28 3.90 16.63 4.99
N LEU A 29 3.28 17.79 4.84
CA LEU A 29 2.11 17.97 3.99
C LEU A 29 2.53 18.40 2.57
N THR A 30 2.13 17.60 1.57
CA THR A 30 2.22 17.95 0.15
C THR A 30 0.82 18.18 -0.41
N VAL A 31 0.62 19.26 -1.13
CA VAL A 31 -0.66 19.63 -1.75
C VAL A 31 -0.53 19.60 -3.27
N LEU A 32 -1.37 18.78 -3.92
CA LEU A 32 -1.49 18.75 -5.38
C LEU A 32 -2.66 19.65 -5.81
N THR A 33 -2.32 20.78 -6.46
CA THR A 33 -3.31 21.72 -7.00
C THR A 33 -3.38 21.65 -8.52
N GLY A 34 -4.46 22.13 -9.10
CA GLY A 34 -4.66 22.18 -10.55
C GLY A 34 -6.14 22.17 -10.91
N GLU A 35 -6.45 22.44 -12.16
CA GLU A 35 -7.84 22.39 -12.66
C GLU A 35 -8.46 20.99 -12.46
N THR A 36 -9.80 20.96 -12.42
CA THR A 36 -10.57 19.72 -12.38
C THR A 36 -10.37 18.95 -13.68
N GLY A 37 -9.40 18.06 -13.66
CA GLY A 37 -9.05 17.22 -14.78
C GLY A 37 -8.40 15.93 -14.30
N ALA A 38 -8.33 14.93 -15.15
CA ALA A 38 -7.93 13.58 -14.84
C ALA A 38 -6.52 13.44 -14.18
N GLY A 39 -5.63 14.45 -14.25
CA GLY A 39 -4.24 14.35 -13.80
C GLY A 39 -4.07 14.09 -12.31
N LYS A 40 -4.77 14.82 -11.42
CA LYS A 40 -4.68 14.60 -9.96
C LYS A 40 -5.20 13.20 -9.55
N THR A 41 -6.32 12.80 -10.14
CA THR A 41 -6.89 11.46 -9.92
C THR A 41 -5.96 10.37 -10.45
N MET A 42 -5.27 10.61 -11.57
CA MET A 42 -4.32 9.65 -12.14
C MET A 42 -3.11 9.43 -11.23
N VAL A 43 -2.65 10.45 -10.49
CA VAL A 43 -1.57 10.28 -9.49
C VAL A 43 -2.04 9.37 -8.34
N LEU A 44 -3.27 9.55 -7.84
CA LEU A 44 -3.84 8.65 -6.81
C LEU A 44 -4.04 7.23 -7.37
N THR A 45 -4.55 7.11 -8.60
CA THR A 45 -4.66 5.81 -9.28
C THR A 45 -3.30 5.14 -9.43
N ALA A 46 -2.27 5.89 -9.83
CA ALA A 46 -0.90 5.37 -9.93
C ALA A 46 -0.39 4.84 -8.58
N LEU A 47 -0.65 5.58 -7.50
CA LEU A 47 -0.29 5.15 -6.15
C LEU A 47 -1.02 3.86 -5.76
N SER A 48 -2.33 3.77 -5.95
CA SER A 48 -3.11 2.55 -5.69
C SER A 48 -2.59 1.35 -6.49
N LEU A 49 -2.19 1.55 -7.75
CA LEU A 49 -1.68 0.49 -8.62
C LEU A 49 -0.36 -0.12 -8.11
N ILE A 50 0.59 0.70 -7.65
CA ILE A 50 1.84 0.20 -7.08
C ILE A 50 1.62 -0.48 -5.72
N LEU A 51 0.57 -0.11 -4.99
CA LEU A 51 0.16 -0.74 -3.73
C LEU A 51 -0.71 -2.00 -3.93
N GLY A 52 -0.72 -2.58 -5.14
CA GLY A 52 -1.32 -3.89 -5.40
C GLY A 52 -2.78 -3.86 -5.85
N GLU A 53 -3.37 -2.69 -6.13
CA GLU A 53 -4.74 -2.63 -6.65
C GLU A 53 -4.82 -3.24 -8.07
N ARG A 54 -5.99 -3.81 -8.39
CA ARG A 54 -6.25 -4.35 -9.72
C ARG A 54 -6.35 -3.21 -10.74
N ALA A 55 -5.74 -3.42 -11.90
CA ALA A 55 -5.76 -2.47 -12.99
C ALA A 55 -6.71 -2.90 -14.10
N ASP A 56 -7.41 -1.94 -14.69
CA ASP A 56 -8.03 -2.09 -16.00
C ASP A 56 -7.01 -1.69 -17.08
N THR A 57 -6.97 -2.42 -18.19
CA THR A 57 -6.13 -2.08 -19.36
C THR A 57 -6.48 -0.74 -19.99
N ASN A 58 -7.72 -0.26 -19.80
CA ASN A 58 -8.17 1.08 -20.19
C ASN A 58 -7.40 2.22 -19.51
N LEU A 59 -6.64 1.93 -18.47
CA LEU A 59 -5.76 2.91 -17.82
C LEU A 59 -4.49 3.19 -18.62
N ILE A 60 -4.15 2.36 -19.60
CA ILE A 60 -3.01 2.61 -20.50
C ILE A 60 -3.37 3.76 -21.44
N ARG A 61 -2.44 4.70 -21.60
CA ARG A 61 -2.61 5.83 -22.50
C ARG A 61 -2.84 5.35 -23.94
N ASN A 62 -3.83 5.91 -24.63
CA ASN A 62 -4.12 5.60 -26.03
C ASN A 62 -2.87 5.75 -26.91
N GLY A 63 -2.58 4.72 -27.70
CA GLY A 63 -1.40 4.65 -28.55
C GLY A 63 -0.11 4.18 -27.87
N SER A 64 -0.21 3.73 -26.61
CA SER A 64 0.91 3.15 -25.87
C SER A 64 0.63 1.67 -25.57
N GLU A 65 1.61 0.80 -25.78
CA GLU A 65 1.49 -0.64 -25.52
C GLU A 65 1.54 -0.99 -24.02
N ARG A 66 2.09 -0.08 -23.21
CA ARG A 66 2.29 -0.30 -21.77
C ARG A 66 2.28 0.99 -20.98
N ALA A 67 1.84 0.89 -19.73
CA ALA A 67 2.04 1.92 -18.71
C ALA A 67 3.02 1.42 -17.64
N LEU A 68 3.76 2.35 -17.03
CA LEU A 68 4.71 2.10 -15.95
C LEU A 68 4.48 3.09 -14.83
N VAL A 69 4.46 2.58 -13.60
CA VAL A 69 4.49 3.40 -12.38
C VAL A 69 5.58 2.86 -11.47
N ASN A 70 6.49 3.74 -11.04
CA ASN A 70 7.48 3.45 -10.01
C ASN A 70 7.22 4.35 -8.81
N GLY A 71 7.34 3.81 -7.60
CA GLY A 71 7.26 4.55 -6.34
C GLY A 71 8.40 4.14 -5.42
N VAL A 72 9.02 5.11 -4.77
CA VAL A 72 10.06 4.90 -3.77
C VAL A 72 9.51 5.30 -2.41
N PHE A 73 9.54 4.37 -1.46
CA PHE A 73 9.10 4.58 -0.09
C PHE A 73 10.30 4.57 0.85
N GLU A 74 10.38 5.57 1.71
CA GLU A 74 11.27 5.59 2.87
C GLU A 74 10.63 4.77 3.99
N ILE A 75 11.34 3.76 4.48
CA ILE A 75 10.86 2.79 5.46
C ILE A 75 11.49 3.06 6.82
N PRO A 76 10.69 3.34 7.86
CA PRO A 76 11.20 3.49 9.22
C PRO A 76 11.77 2.16 9.73
N GLU A 77 12.83 2.22 10.52
CA GLU A 77 13.49 1.03 11.10
C GLU A 77 12.50 0.10 11.83
N LEU A 78 11.48 0.66 12.48
CA LEU A 78 10.45 -0.10 13.20
C LEU A 78 9.64 -1.03 12.29
N LEU A 79 9.47 -0.71 11.00
CA LEU A 79 8.70 -1.53 10.05
C LEU A 79 9.56 -2.56 9.32
N ILE A 80 10.88 -2.44 9.35
CA ILE A 80 11.79 -3.35 8.61
C ILE A 80 11.56 -4.82 8.99
N PRO A 81 11.46 -5.22 10.28
CA PRO A 81 11.24 -6.63 10.63
C PRO A 81 9.94 -7.18 10.03
N ALA A 82 8.84 -6.43 10.12
CA ALA A 82 7.55 -6.86 9.59
C ALA A 82 7.55 -6.97 8.04
N ILE A 83 8.36 -6.15 7.35
CA ILE A 83 8.56 -6.23 5.90
C ILE A 83 9.41 -7.44 5.53
N GLN A 84 10.43 -7.76 6.34
CA GLN A 84 11.27 -8.95 6.16
C GLN A 84 10.48 -10.24 6.39
N ASP A 85 9.53 -10.27 7.34
CA ASP A 85 8.62 -11.40 7.55
C ASP A 85 7.75 -11.68 6.31
N LEU A 86 7.48 -10.64 5.50
CA LEU A 86 6.85 -10.76 4.19
C LEU A 86 7.83 -11.12 3.05
N GLU A 87 9.09 -11.48 3.38
CA GLU A 87 10.15 -11.86 2.44
C GLU A 87 10.57 -10.72 1.49
N PHE A 88 10.49 -9.45 1.93
CA PHE A 88 11.05 -8.32 1.19
C PHE A 88 12.28 -7.76 1.88
N GLU A 89 13.25 -7.34 1.08
CA GLU A 89 14.46 -6.69 1.56
C GLU A 89 14.33 -5.17 1.42
N VAL A 90 14.70 -4.44 2.47
CA VAL A 90 14.76 -2.98 2.49
C VAL A 90 16.22 -2.58 2.32
N GLU A 91 16.55 -1.89 1.24
CA GLU A 91 17.90 -1.43 0.92
C GLU A 91 18.02 0.06 1.27
N ASP A 92 19.05 0.42 2.03
CA ASP A 92 19.33 1.80 2.45
C ASP A 92 18.12 2.54 3.06
N GLY A 93 17.22 1.81 3.72
CA GLY A 93 15.99 2.36 4.29
C GLY A 93 14.91 2.68 3.26
N GLU A 94 15.05 2.19 2.02
CA GLU A 94 14.09 2.41 0.93
C GLU A 94 13.53 1.09 0.41
N LEU A 95 12.30 1.16 -0.10
CA LEU A 95 11.65 0.07 -0.81
C LEU A 95 11.00 0.58 -2.10
N ILE A 96 11.37 -0.03 -3.22
CA ILE A 96 10.91 0.36 -4.54
C ILE A 96 9.76 -0.52 -4.99
N PHE A 97 8.67 0.10 -5.39
CA PHE A 97 7.52 -0.53 -6.01
C PHE A 97 7.46 -0.17 -7.49
N SER A 98 7.26 -1.16 -8.36
CA SER A 98 7.11 -0.94 -9.80
C SER A 98 5.88 -1.69 -10.32
N ARG A 99 4.98 -0.98 -10.98
CA ARG A 99 3.80 -1.54 -11.62
C ARG A 99 3.89 -1.39 -13.12
N ILE A 100 3.82 -2.49 -13.84
CA ILE A 100 3.79 -2.52 -15.30
C ILE A 100 2.40 -2.99 -15.72
N LEU A 101 1.72 -2.23 -16.56
CA LEU A 101 0.50 -2.62 -17.23
C LEU A 101 0.82 -2.85 -18.71
N SER A 102 0.21 -3.86 -19.33
CA SER A 102 0.33 -4.15 -20.75
C SER A 102 -1.05 -4.34 -21.36
N GLU A 103 -1.26 -3.87 -22.59
CA GLU A 103 -2.51 -4.08 -23.35
C GLU A 103 -2.88 -5.56 -23.47
N SER A 104 -1.88 -6.46 -23.46
CA SER A 104 -2.12 -7.91 -23.45
C SER A 104 -2.73 -8.45 -22.16
N GLY A 105 -3.01 -7.60 -21.16
CA GLY A 105 -3.52 -7.96 -19.84
C GLY A 105 -2.48 -8.58 -18.89
N LYS A 106 -1.24 -8.77 -19.34
CA LYS A 106 -0.15 -9.35 -18.55
C LYS A 106 0.59 -8.26 -17.77
N GLY A 107 -0.10 -7.69 -16.77
CA GLY A 107 0.54 -6.74 -15.85
C GLY A 107 1.44 -7.42 -14.82
N LYS A 108 2.45 -6.70 -14.31
CA LYS A 108 3.36 -7.16 -13.25
C LYS A 108 3.45 -6.12 -12.15
N LEU A 109 3.57 -6.61 -10.92
CA LEU A 109 3.99 -5.83 -9.76
C LEU A 109 5.35 -6.35 -9.32
N LEU A 110 6.32 -5.45 -9.17
CA LEU A 110 7.63 -5.77 -8.60
C LEU A 110 7.82 -4.94 -7.34
N ILE A 111 8.34 -5.56 -6.29
CA ILE A 111 8.69 -4.90 -5.03
C ILE A 111 10.13 -5.32 -4.70
N GLY A 112 11.02 -4.33 -4.50
CA GLY A 112 12.45 -4.61 -4.35
C GLY A 112 13.03 -5.39 -5.55
N GLY A 113 12.51 -5.16 -6.77
CA GLY A 113 12.89 -5.90 -7.98
C GLY A 113 12.27 -7.31 -8.12
N LEU A 114 11.61 -7.85 -7.10
CA LEU A 114 10.99 -9.18 -7.10
C LEU A 114 9.57 -9.15 -7.67
N ASN A 115 9.24 -10.09 -8.56
CA ASN A 115 7.88 -10.21 -9.09
C ASN A 115 6.93 -10.70 -7.99
N THR A 116 5.94 -9.88 -7.66
CA THR A 116 5.10 -10.01 -6.47
C THR A 116 3.64 -10.20 -6.85
N PRO A 117 2.90 -11.14 -6.24
CA PRO A 117 1.45 -11.23 -6.37
C PRO A 117 0.77 -9.95 -5.87
N LEU A 118 -0.35 -9.54 -6.50
CA LEU A 118 -1.06 -8.33 -6.10
C LEU A 118 -1.55 -8.37 -4.65
N SER A 119 -1.97 -9.54 -4.17
CA SER A 119 -2.42 -9.73 -2.78
C SER A 119 -1.31 -9.40 -1.76
N LYS A 120 -0.09 -9.88 -2.02
CA LYS A 120 1.07 -9.62 -1.17
C LYS A 120 1.50 -8.14 -1.24
N GLY A 121 1.41 -7.55 -2.45
CA GLY A 121 1.62 -6.11 -2.63
C GLY A 121 0.58 -5.26 -1.90
N SER A 122 -0.69 -5.69 -1.87
CA SER A 122 -1.75 -5.00 -1.14
C SER A 122 -1.56 -5.09 0.37
N GLU A 123 -1.17 -6.26 0.89
CA GLU A 123 -0.86 -6.46 2.30
C GLU A 123 0.26 -5.53 2.77
N LEU A 124 1.36 -5.49 2.03
CA LEU A 124 2.46 -4.57 2.31
C LEU A 124 2.05 -3.10 2.15
N GLY A 125 1.27 -2.78 1.10
CA GLY A 125 0.75 -1.44 0.85
C GLY A 125 -0.10 -0.91 2.00
N GLU A 126 -0.95 -1.73 2.60
CA GLU A 126 -1.76 -1.37 3.77
C GLU A 126 -0.93 -1.04 5.02
N MET A 127 0.29 -1.58 5.13
CA MET A 127 1.22 -1.24 6.21
C MET A 127 1.90 0.12 6.01
N LEU A 128 2.11 0.52 4.75
CA LEU A 128 2.88 1.71 4.40
C LEU A 128 2.03 2.95 4.21
N VAL A 129 0.84 2.82 3.60
CA VAL A 129 0.03 3.95 3.13
C VAL A 129 -1.45 3.72 3.39
N GLU A 130 -2.14 4.75 3.85
CA GLU A 130 -3.59 4.78 3.89
C GLU A 130 -4.11 5.81 2.88
N ILE A 131 -4.91 5.33 1.92
CA ILE A 131 -5.51 6.17 0.88
C ILE A 131 -6.97 6.45 1.26
N HIS A 132 -7.28 7.73 1.48
CA HIS A 132 -8.64 8.19 1.72
C HIS A 132 -9.23 8.82 0.44
N GLY A 133 -10.02 8.06 -0.29
CA GLY A 133 -10.73 8.52 -1.49
C GLY A 133 -12.25 8.58 -1.29
N GLN A 134 -12.97 9.16 -2.25
CA GLN A 134 -14.44 9.23 -2.22
C GLN A 134 -15.13 7.86 -2.25
N SER A 135 -14.42 6.82 -2.71
CA SER A 135 -14.95 5.44 -2.87
C SER A 135 -14.21 4.42 -2.00
N SER A 136 -13.19 4.81 -1.25
CA SER A 136 -12.46 3.89 -0.40
C SER A 136 -13.35 3.49 0.78
N SER A 137 -13.75 2.22 0.81
CA SER A 137 -14.25 1.61 2.04
C SER A 137 -13.12 1.72 3.07
N SER A 138 -13.25 2.69 3.94
CA SER A 138 -12.29 3.00 4.98
C SER A 138 -11.89 1.68 5.68
N ARG A 139 -10.60 1.42 5.82
CA ARG A 139 -10.04 0.35 6.66
C ARG A 139 -10.72 0.36 8.04
N LEU A 140 -11.10 1.55 8.52
CA LEU A 140 -11.89 1.79 9.72
C LEU A 140 -13.30 1.18 9.69
N ALA A 141 -13.86 0.80 8.54
CA ALA A 141 -15.14 0.12 8.48
C ALA A 141 -15.06 -1.36 8.91
N LYS A 142 -13.86 -1.94 8.93
CA LYS A 142 -13.63 -3.30 9.40
C LYS A 142 -13.61 -3.32 10.93
N SER A 143 -14.52 -4.07 11.57
CA SER A 143 -14.60 -4.18 13.05
C SER A 143 -13.33 -4.75 13.69
N SER A 144 -12.56 -5.58 12.97
CA SER A 144 -11.24 -6.06 13.40
C SER A 144 -10.24 -4.93 13.57
N VAL A 145 -10.19 -4.00 12.60
CA VAL A 145 -9.29 -2.83 12.63
C VAL A 145 -9.68 -1.85 13.73
N GLN A 146 -11.00 -1.64 13.93
CA GLN A 146 -11.49 -0.79 15.02
C GLN A 146 -11.04 -1.33 16.39
N ARG A 147 -11.10 -2.65 16.56
CA ARG A 147 -10.66 -3.32 17.78
C ARG A 147 -9.14 -3.18 17.97
N GLU A 148 -8.35 -3.46 16.94
CA GLU A 148 -6.90 -3.30 16.96
C GLU A 148 -6.48 -1.86 17.32
N MET A 149 -7.18 -0.86 16.80
CA MET A 149 -6.94 0.55 17.15
C MET A 149 -7.24 0.84 18.62
N LEU A 150 -8.34 0.32 19.15
CA LEU A 150 -8.68 0.46 20.57
C LEU A 150 -7.64 -0.22 21.45
N ASP A 151 -7.24 -1.45 21.11
CA ASP A 151 -6.23 -2.20 21.85
C ASP A 151 -4.88 -1.48 21.84
N SER A 152 -4.49 -0.92 20.69
CA SER A 152 -3.25 -0.13 20.56
C SER A 152 -3.30 1.19 21.36
N PHE A 153 -4.49 1.82 21.47
CA PHE A 153 -4.68 3.03 22.28
C PHE A 153 -4.59 2.73 23.78
N ILE A 154 -5.15 1.61 24.22
CA ILE A 154 -5.07 1.15 25.63
C ILE A 154 -3.62 0.83 26.01
N ASN A 155 -2.80 0.40 25.04
CA ASN A 155 -1.36 0.10 25.20
C ASN A 155 -1.06 -0.83 26.39
N LYS A 156 -1.82 -1.92 26.51
CA LYS A 156 -1.63 -2.98 27.51
C LYS A 156 -1.48 -4.35 26.83
N PRO A 157 -0.32 -4.62 26.20
CA PRO A 157 -0.11 -5.86 25.45
C PRO A 157 -0.24 -7.11 26.31
N GLU A 158 0.15 -7.06 27.59
CA GLU A 158 0.02 -8.18 28.53
C GLU A 158 -1.44 -8.61 28.74
N LEU A 159 -2.37 -7.64 28.80
CA LEU A 159 -3.79 -7.91 28.95
C LEU A 159 -4.37 -8.54 27.67
N LEU A 160 -3.95 -8.05 26.51
CA LEU A 160 -4.37 -8.56 25.21
C LEU A 160 -3.90 -10.01 25.01
N ASN A 161 -2.63 -10.29 25.30
CA ASN A 161 -2.07 -11.63 25.21
C ASN A 161 -2.81 -12.62 26.15
N SER A 162 -3.02 -12.22 27.41
CA SER A 162 -3.77 -13.06 28.37
C SER A 162 -5.21 -13.34 27.92
N TYR A 163 -5.87 -12.36 27.29
CA TYR A 163 -7.20 -12.55 26.73
C TYR A 163 -7.16 -13.51 25.53
N GLN A 164 -6.19 -13.40 24.65
CA GLN A 164 -6.03 -14.27 23.48
C GLN A 164 -5.82 -15.72 23.91
N ASP A 165 -4.94 -15.98 24.85
CA ASP A 165 -4.67 -17.33 25.39
C ASP A 165 -5.95 -17.98 25.99
N LEU A 166 -6.71 -17.20 26.76
CA LEU A 166 -7.98 -17.66 27.35
C LEU A 166 -9.04 -17.89 26.27
N TYR A 167 -9.10 -17.07 25.25
CA TYR A 167 -10.05 -17.20 24.15
C TYR A 167 -9.75 -18.44 23.29
N GLU A 168 -8.48 -18.71 22.99
CA GLU A 168 -8.06 -19.93 22.28
C GLU A 168 -8.41 -21.19 23.09
N THR A 169 -8.10 -21.21 24.38
CA THR A 169 -8.47 -22.30 25.28
C THR A 169 -9.99 -22.52 25.32
N PHE A 170 -10.77 -21.46 25.35
CA PHE A 170 -12.23 -21.54 25.30
C PHE A 170 -12.72 -22.16 23.99
N LYS A 171 -12.16 -21.73 22.86
CA LYS A 171 -12.51 -22.24 21.52
C LYS A 171 -12.15 -23.70 21.33
N GLU A 172 -11.01 -24.15 21.85
CA GLU A 172 -10.63 -25.56 21.84
C GLU A 172 -11.67 -26.41 22.58
N LYS A 173 -12.07 -25.98 23.77
CA LYS A 173 -13.09 -26.70 24.58
C LYS A 173 -14.49 -26.66 23.96
N GLU A 174 -14.87 -25.59 23.29
CA GLU A 174 -16.14 -25.48 22.55
C GLU A 174 -16.21 -26.48 21.38
N ASN A 175 -15.07 -26.78 20.74
CA ASN A 175 -14.97 -27.73 19.63
C ASN A 175 -14.88 -29.20 20.09
N GLU A 176 -14.61 -29.45 21.37
CA GLU A 176 -14.56 -30.81 21.96
C GLU A 176 -15.96 -31.33 22.41
N ILE A 177 -16.96 -30.46 22.42
CA ILE A 177 -18.36 -30.78 22.78
C ILE A 177 -19.18 -31.01 21.51
#